data_19de292a6a7c36eb877a12899c1bd764
#
_entry.id   19de292a6a7c36eb877a12899c1bd764
#
_cell.length_a   1.000
_cell.length_b   1.000
_cell.length_c   1.000
_cell.angle_alpha   90.00
_cell.angle_beta   90.00
_cell.angle_gamma   90.00
#
_symmetry.space_group_name_H-M   'P 1'
#
loop_
_entity.id
_entity.type
_entity.pdbx_description
1 polymer ?
#
loop_
_entity_poly.entity_id
_entity_poly.type
_entity_poly.pdbx_seq_one_letter_code
_entity_poly.pdbx_strand_id
1 'polypeptide(L)'
;MIASGNSMIETAKELKEKGARKVYLIATFTLLTEGPDNFIEAYNNGYFNKLYSTNLSYVPDTIKNNNWYYEVDCSKQIAEIIDTLNKKKSLTILHNGKKEIINKVRKKLGGNLWKNLMLKKKLKM
;
A
#
# COMPACT_ATOMS: atom_id res chain seq x y z
N MET A 1 -3.30 8.57 -3.99
CA MET A 1 -2.14 9.48 -4.15
C MET A 1 -1.97 10.29 -2.89
N ILE A 2 -0.74 10.47 -2.45
CA ILE A 2 -0.38 11.38 -1.35
C ILE A 2 0.21 12.65 -2.00
N ALA A 3 -0.44 13.80 -1.79
CA ALA A 3 0.14 15.10 -2.14
C ALA A 3 0.97 15.63 -0.96
N SER A 4 0.40 16.41 -0.05
CA SER A 4 1.07 16.81 1.20
C SER A 4 1.09 15.68 2.26
N GLY A 5 0.04 14.89 2.31
CA GLY A 5 -0.11 13.77 3.26
C GLY A 5 -0.86 14.11 4.55
N ASN A 6 -1.20 15.35 4.77
CA ASN A 6 -1.83 15.80 6.02
C ASN A 6 -3.09 15.00 6.37
N SER A 7 -4.03 14.84 5.41
CA SER A 7 -5.27 14.06 5.65
C SER A 7 -5.00 12.59 6.00
N MET A 8 -3.94 12.00 5.45
CA MET A 8 -3.56 10.62 5.76
C MET A 8 -2.99 10.52 7.18
N ILE A 9 -2.20 11.48 7.60
CA ILE A 9 -1.63 11.59 8.95
C ILE A 9 -2.76 11.81 9.97
N GLU A 10 -3.68 12.72 9.71
CA GLU A 10 -4.85 12.97 10.57
C GLU A 10 -5.68 11.70 10.76
N THR A 11 -5.98 11.00 9.66
CA THR A 11 -6.70 9.72 9.73
C THR A 11 -5.94 8.68 10.55
N ALA A 12 -4.61 8.61 10.41
CA ALA A 12 -3.78 7.69 11.17
C ALA A 12 -3.82 8.02 12.67
N LYS A 13 -3.76 9.30 13.02
CA LYS A 13 -3.89 9.80 14.40
C LYS A 13 -5.24 9.40 15.01
N GLU A 14 -6.35 9.68 14.31
CA GLU A 14 -7.69 9.28 14.78
C GLU A 14 -7.82 7.78 15.01
N LEU A 15 -7.25 6.96 14.10
CA LEU A 15 -7.25 5.50 14.27
C LEU A 15 -6.51 5.09 15.55
N LYS A 16 -5.38 5.74 15.86
CA LYS A 16 -4.63 5.49 17.09
C LYS A 16 -5.42 5.89 18.33
N GLU A 17 -6.07 7.05 18.32
CA GLU A 17 -6.92 7.54 19.39
C GLU A 17 -8.12 6.59 19.65
N LYS A 18 -8.63 5.95 18.59
CA LYS A 18 -9.67 4.92 18.66
C LYS A 18 -9.14 3.52 19.03
N GLY A 19 -7.88 3.40 19.42
CA GLY A 19 -7.29 2.17 19.94
C GLY A 19 -6.68 1.25 18.88
N ALA A 20 -6.40 1.71 17.67
CA ALA A 20 -5.72 0.89 16.67
C ALA A 20 -4.30 0.55 17.12
N ARG A 21 -3.99 -0.75 17.22
CA ARG A 21 -2.65 -1.23 17.66
C ARG A 21 -1.57 -0.95 16.62
N LYS A 22 -1.88 -1.14 15.33
CA LYS A 22 -0.96 -0.89 14.21
C LYS A 22 -1.70 -0.20 13.07
N VAL A 23 -1.09 0.84 12.51
CA VAL A 23 -1.60 1.59 11.36
C VAL A 23 -0.57 1.49 10.25
N TYR A 24 -1.00 1.07 9.07
CA TYR A 24 -0.17 1.00 7.88
C TYR A 24 -0.77 1.91 6.81
N LEU A 25 0.07 2.76 6.24
CA LEU A 25 -0.31 3.69 5.18
C LEU A 25 0.09 3.08 3.83
N ILE A 26 -0.78 3.16 2.84
CA ILE A 26 -0.52 2.61 1.51
C ILE A 26 -0.97 3.63 0.46
N ALA A 27 -0.08 3.97 -0.46
CA ALA A 27 -0.40 4.84 -1.58
C ALA A 27 0.29 4.37 -2.86
N THR A 28 -0.38 4.55 -4.01
CA THR A 28 0.24 4.28 -5.31
C THR A 28 1.30 5.34 -5.63
N PHE A 29 0.97 6.61 -5.45
CA PHE A 29 1.87 7.73 -5.71
C PHE A 29 2.09 8.53 -4.43
N THR A 30 3.35 8.79 -4.10
CA THR A 30 3.74 9.59 -2.93
C THR A 30 4.58 10.76 -3.43
N LEU A 31 3.97 11.95 -3.51
CA LEU A 31 4.62 13.15 -4.02
C LEU A 31 5.31 13.92 -2.90
N LEU A 32 4.72 13.98 -1.71
CA LEU A 32 5.19 14.70 -0.53
C LEU A 32 5.58 16.15 -0.85
N THR A 33 4.62 16.89 -1.41
CA THR A 33 4.82 18.25 -1.93
C THR A 33 5.29 19.27 -0.87
N GLU A 34 5.05 18.97 0.41
CA GLU A 34 5.47 19.78 1.56
C GLU A 34 6.70 19.18 2.28
N GLY A 35 7.35 18.19 1.66
CA GLY A 35 8.49 17.48 2.25
C GLY A 35 8.09 16.35 3.19
N PRO A 36 9.10 15.70 3.82
CA PRO A 36 8.89 14.52 4.66
C PRO A 36 8.60 14.84 6.13
N ASP A 37 8.78 16.08 6.57
CA ASP A 37 8.86 16.44 7.99
C ASP A 37 7.59 16.05 8.76
N ASN A 38 6.41 16.29 8.18
CA ASN A 38 5.13 15.91 8.76
C ASN A 38 5.02 14.39 8.98
N PHE A 39 5.58 13.59 8.08
CA PHE A 39 5.60 12.13 8.22
C PHE A 39 6.61 11.66 9.25
N ILE A 40 7.77 12.32 9.34
CA ILE A 40 8.79 12.03 10.36
C ILE A 40 8.21 12.31 11.75
N GLU A 41 7.57 13.46 11.92
CA GLU A 41 6.91 13.82 13.19
C GLU A 41 5.78 12.84 13.53
N ALA A 42 4.91 12.52 12.59
CA ALA A 42 3.81 11.59 12.78
C ALA A 42 4.29 10.17 13.12
N TYR A 43 5.40 9.72 12.53
CA TYR A 43 6.02 8.46 12.87
C TYR A 43 6.61 8.47 14.29
N ASN A 44 7.33 9.53 14.67
CA ASN A 44 7.90 9.70 16.01
C ASN A 44 6.81 9.73 17.09
N ASN A 45 5.64 10.30 16.77
CA ASN A 45 4.46 10.30 17.64
C ASN A 45 3.70 8.96 17.64
N GLY A 46 4.16 7.97 16.86
CA GLY A 46 3.58 6.63 16.82
C GLY A 46 2.23 6.54 16.10
N TYR A 47 1.85 7.52 15.27
CA TYR A 47 0.56 7.52 14.57
C TYR A 47 0.46 6.46 13.50
N PHE A 48 1.58 6.07 12.89
CA PHE A 48 1.63 4.94 11.95
C PHE A 48 2.91 4.10 12.13
N ASN A 49 2.90 2.90 11.57
CA ASN A 49 4.01 1.96 11.66
C ASN A 49 4.86 1.94 10.39
N LYS A 50 4.22 1.96 9.22
CA LYS A 50 4.91 2.00 7.92
C LYS A 50 4.04 2.67 6.87
N LEU A 51 4.72 3.30 5.90
CA LEU A 51 4.17 3.81 4.65
C LEU A 51 4.71 2.95 3.50
N TYR A 52 3.81 2.37 2.74
CA TYR A 52 4.11 1.65 1.50
C TYR A 52 3.72 2.51 0.30
N SER A 53 4.65 2.71 -0.60
CA SER A 53 4.42 3.43 -1.86
C SER A 53 5.07 2.70 -3.03
N THR A 54 4.57 2.91 -4.24
CA THR A 54 5.22 2.34 -5.42
C THR A 54 6.34 3.23 -5.92
N ASN A 55 7.22 2.67 -6.76
CA ASN A 55 8.25 3.40 -7.49
C ASN A 55 7.73 4.03 -8.80
N LEU A 56 6.42 4.27 -8.92
CA LEU A 56 5.81 4.89 -10.10
C LEU A 56 5.89 6.42 -10.08
N SER A 57 6.31 7.02 -8.98
CA SER A 57 6.67 8.42 -8.84
C SER A 57 8.06 8.54 -8.23
N TYR A 58 8.75 9.64 -8.53
CA TYR A 58 10.01 9.93 -7.87
C TYR A 58 9.78 10.18 -6.37
N VAL A 59 10.58 9.53 -5.55
CA VAL A 59 10.63 9.76 -4.10
C VAL A 59 12.09 10.04 -3.73
N PRO A 60 12.39 11.16 -3.05
CA PRO A 60 13.76 11.49 -2.66
C PRO A 60 14.39 10.46 -1.71
N ASP A 61 15.70 10.32 -1.78
CA ASP A 61 16.45 9.40 -0.91
C ASP A 61 16.33 9.75 0.58
N THR A 62 16.14 11.02 0.89
CA THR A 62 15.82 11.49 2.25
C THR A 62 14.58 10.83 2.85
N ILE A 63 13.64 10.39 2.01
CA ILE A 63 12.44 9.66 2.41
C ILE A 63 12.70 8.16 2.37
N LYS A 64 13.32 7.66 1.29
CA LYS A 64 13.57 6.23 1.08
C LYS A 64 14.41 5.60 2.19
N ASN A 65 15.35 6.36 2.75
CA ASN A 65 16.26 5.90 3.81
C ASN A 65 15.61 5.81 5.20
N ASN A 66 14.33 6.17 5.33
CA ASN A 66 13.64 6.07 6.61
C ASN A 66 13.10 4.66 6.85
N ASN A 67 13.23 4.18 8.09
CA ASN A 67 12.74 2.86 8.52
C ASN A 67 11.23 2.68 8.39
N TRP A 68 10.48 3.76 8.33
CA TRP A 68 9.02 3.74 8.18
C TRP A 68 8.56 3.72 6.72
N TYR A 69 9.43 4.01 5.75
CA TYR A 69 9.12 3.98 4.32
C TYR A 69 9.47 2.61 3.71
N TYR A 70 8.61 2.15 2.81
CA TYR A 70 8.85 0.94 2.02
C TYR A 70 8.42 1.18 0.57
N GLU A 71 9.39 1.10 -0.34
CA GLU A 71 9.12 1.19 -1.77
C GLU A 71 8.71 -0.17 -2.32
N VAL A 72 7.56 -0.20 -3.02
CA VAL A 72 7.07 -1.37 -3.74
C VAL A 72 7.49 -1.24 -5.19
N ASP A 73 8.35 -2.13 -5.64
CA ASP A 73 8.82 -2.14 -7.04
C ASP A 73 7.73 -2.67 -7.98
N CYS A 74 7.27 -1.79 -8.89
CA CYS A 74 6.30 -2.08 -9.93
C CYS A 74 6.94 -2.18 -11.33
N SER A 75 8.27 -2.16 -11.46
CA SER A 75 8.99 -2.12 -12.74
C SER A 75 8.62 -3.30 -13.64
N LYS A 76 8.51 -4.49 -13.06
CA LYS A 76 8.12 -5.70 -13.81
C LYS A 76 6.72 -5.58 -14.40
N GLN A 77 5.75 -5.10 -13.62
CA GLN A 77 4.36 -4.93 -14.06
C GLN A 77 4.26 -3.90 -15.19
N ILE A 78 5.02 -2.80 -15.08
CA ILE A 78 5.07 -1.79 -16.14
C ILE A 78 5.71 -2.34 -17.41
N ALA A 79 6.81 -3.09 -17.31
CA ALA A 79 7.43 -3.75 -18.45
C ALA A 79 6.48 -4.72 -19.16
N GLU A 80 5.72 -5.52 -18.41
CA GLU A 80 4.71 -6.43 -18.95
C GLU A 80 3.56 -5.69 -19.67
N ILE A 81 3.14 -4.54 -19.15
CA ILE A 81 2.13 -3.68 -19.80
C ILE A 81 2.68 -3.15 -21.13
N ILE A 82 3.89 -2.60 -21.14
CA ILE A 82 4.54 -2.06 -22.34
C ILE A 82 4.69 -3.16 -23.42
N ASP A 83 5.20 -4.32 -23.04
CA ASP A 83 5.36 -5.46 -23.97
C ASP A 83 4.01 -5.91 -24.57
N THR A 84 2.97 -5.97 -23.72
CA THR A 84 1.63 -6.35 -24.15
C THR A 84 1.03 -5.36 -25.14
N LEU A 85 1.21 -4.05 -24.90
CA LEU A 85 0.78 -2.99 -25.82
C LEU A 85 1.54 -3.03 -27.13
N ASN A 86 2.87 -3.19 -27.09
CA ASN A 86 3.71 -3.31 -28.29
C ASN A 86 3.28 -4.49 -29.19
N LYS A 87 2.89 -5.60 -28.57
CA LYS A 87 2.41 -6.79 -29.27
C LYS A 87 0.93 -6.71 -29.67
N LYS A 88 0.29 -5.56 -29.48
CA LYS A 88 -1.17 -5.34 -29.75
C LYS A 88 -2.06 -6.39 -29.09
N LYS A 89 -1.66 -6.92 -27.93
CA LYS A 89 -2.45 -7.90 -27.17
C LYS A 89 -3.37 -7.19 -26.18
N SER A 90 -4.42 -7.92 -25.74
CA SER A 90 -5.35 -7.39 -24.74
C SER A 90 -4.68 -7.34 -23.35
N LEU A 91 -4.83 -6.21 -22.66
CA LEU A 91 -4.41 -6.04 -21.26
C LEU A 91 -5.23 -6.87 -20.27
N THR A 92 -6.34 -7.47 -20.70
CA THR A 92 -7.21 -8.30 -19.86
C THR A 92 -6.45 -9.48 -19.24
N ILE A 93 -5.39 -9.96 -19.91
CA ILE A 93 -4.53 -11.04 -19.42
C ILE A 93 -3.81 -10.62 -18.13
N LEU A 94 -3.45 -9.33 -18.00
CA LEU A 94 -2.74 -8.79 -16.84
C LEU A 94 -3.69 -8.53 -15.63
N HIS A 95 -5.01 -8.50 -15.85
CA HIS A 95 -6.00 -8.30 -14.79
C HIS A 95 -6.21 -9.51 -13.86
N ASN A 96 -5.58 -10.65 -14.14
CA ASN A 96 -5.66 -11.84 -13.27
C ASN A 96 -4.93 -11.69 -11.91
N GLY A 97 -4.20 -10.60 -11.69
CA GLY A 97 -3.47 -10.32 -10.44
C GLY A 97 -4.35 -10.44 -9.19
N LYS A 98 -5.64 -10.08 -9.26
CA LYS A 98 -6.55 -10.25 -8.12
C LYS A 98 -6.71 -11.71 -7.70
N LYS A 99 -6.83 -12.64 -8.66
CA LYS A 99 -6.92 -14.08 -8.37
C LYS A 99 -5.62 -14.62 -7.79
N GLU A 100 -4.48 -14.19 -8.33
CA GLU A 100 -3.16 -14.59 -7.83
C GLU A 100 -2.90 -14.07 -6.40
N ILE A 101 -3.23 -12.80 -6.13
CA ILE A 101 -3.12 -12.23 -4.78
C ILE A 101 -3.98 -13.01 -3.79
N ILE A 102 -5.25 -13.27 -4.13
CA ILE A 102 -6.14 -14.07 -3.30
C ILE A 102 -5.56 -15.45 -3.03
N ASN A 103 -5.00 -16.11 -4.04
CA ASN A 103 -4.40 -17.44 -3.89
C ASN A 103 -3.12 -17.39 -3.03
N LYS A 104 -2.25 -16.39 -3.20
CA LYS A 104 -1.07 -16.18 -2.36
C LYS A 104 -1.44 -15.94 -0.90
N VAL A 105 -2.46 -15.10 -0.67
CA VAL A 105 -2.95 -14.80 0.70
C VAL A 105 -3.58 -16.05 1.32
N ARG A 106 -4.39 -16.82 0.58
CA ARG A 106 -4.94 -18.10 1.05
C ARG A 106 -3.87 -19.10 1.44
N LYS A 107 -2.80 -19.20 0.64
CA LYS A 107 -1.69 -20.10 0.91
C LYS A 107 -0.91 -19.70 2.16
N LYS A 108 -0.69 -18.39 2.36
CA LYS A 108 0.03 -17.86 3.55
C LYS A 108 -0.78 -17.94 4.85
N LEU A 109 -2.08 -17.70 4.79
CA LEU A 109 -2.93 -17.66 5.98
C LEU A 109 -3.47 -19.03 6.41
N GLY A 110 -3.20 -20.10 5.63
CA GLY A 110 -3.85 -21.39 5.82
C GLY A 110 -5.36 -21.33 5.50
N GLY A 111 -5.89 -22.38 4.88
CA GLY A 111 -7.26 -22.38 4.34
C GLY A 111 -8.36 -22.12 5.37
N ASN A 112 -8.16 -22.47 6.64
CA ASN A 112 -9.14 -22.27 7.71
C ASN A 112 -9.24 -20.82 8.19
N LEU A 113 -8.12 -20.11 8.27
CA LEU A 113 -8.13 -18.70 8.71
C LEU A 113 -8.82 -17.79 7.67
N TRP A 114 -8.63 -18.09 6.39
CA TRP A 114 -9.30 -17.39 5.30
C TRP A 114 -10.82 -17.61 5.30
N LYS A 115 -11.27 -18.85 5.54
CA LYS A 115 -12.71 -19.16 5.68
C LYS A 115 -13.34 -18.40 6.84
N ASN A 116 -12.67 -18.32 7.99
CA ASN A 116 -13.15 -17.60 9.15
C ASN A 116 -13.22 -16.07 8.93
N LEU A 117 -12.27 -15.48 8.20
CA LEU A 117 -12.31 -14.08 7.81
C LEU A 117 -13.48 -13.76 6.87
N MET A 118 -13.76 -14.65 5.90
CA MET A 118 -14.86 -14.49 4.96
C MET A 118 -16.24 -14.71 5.62
N LEU A 119 -16.34 -15.63 6.56
CA LEU A 119 -17.58 -15.84 7.36
C LEU A 119 -17.89 -14.63 8.23
N LYS A 120 -16.89 -14.03 8.91
CA LYS A 120 -17.08 -12.81 9.69
C LYS A 120 -17.52 -11.61 8.84
N LYS A 121 -17.14 -11.56 7.57
CA LYS A 121 -17.56 -10.50 6.64
C LYS A 121 -19.00 -10.69 6.17
N LYS A 122 -19.47 -11.93 6.01
CA LYS A 122 -20.88 -12.24 5.66
C LYS A 122 -21.86 -11.98 6.80
N LEU A 123 -21.41 -12.09 8.06
CA LEU A 123 -22.24 -11.86 9.24
C LEU A 123 -22.35 -10.36 9.63
N LYS A 124 -21.61 -9.47 8.97
CA LYS A 124 -21.67 -8.00 9.19
C LYS A 124 -22.36 -7.24 8.03
N MET A 125 -22.90 -7.96 7.07
CA MET A 125 -23.79 -7.43 6.02
C MET A 125 -25.22 -7.88 6.28
#